data_da13615b99333f78d719245c06689acb
#
_entry.id   da13615b99333f78d719245c06689acb
#
_cell.length_a   1.000
_cell.length_b   1.000
_cell.length_c   1.000
_cell.angle_alpha   90.00
_cell.angle_beta   90.00
_cell.angle_gamma   90.00
#
_symmetry.space_group_name_H-M   'P 1'
#
loop_
_entity.id
_entity.type
_entity.pdbx_description
1 polymer ?
#
loop_
_entity_poly.entity_id
_entity_poly.type
_entity_poly.pdbx_seq_one_letter_code
_entity_poly.pdbx_strand_id
1 'polypeptide(L)'
;MVECRMGEPPNPPELAQAIAAMLTGRDEQTALLRELVQQGRAPRPDHHHQPPAPGYPEFLATQPPLFHKADEPLEADSWLRTIEYKFTLHPYNDGDKAGLAAQQLRGPARTWWENHVAMFPADTRFTWAQFKEAFRAHHIPAGVIRRKLTEFLALKQGNNSVLQYS
;
A
#
# COMPACT_ATOMS: atom_id res chain seq x y z
N MET A 1 -4.58 -24.90 79.65
CA MET A 1 -5.39 -23.62 79.54
C MET A 1 -4.64 -22.73 78.53
N VAL A 2 -5.17 -22.65 77.36
CA VAL A 2 -4.61 -21.78 76.32
C VAL A 2 -5.57 -20.59 76.23
N GLU A 3 -5.07 -19.46 76.70
CA GLU A 3 -5.78 -18.20 76.76
C GLU A 3 -5.84 -17.62 75.34
N CYS A 4 -7.05 -17.66 74.74
CA CYS A 4 -7.31 -16.92 73.52
C CYS A 4 -7.32 -15.41 73.81
N ARG A 5 -6.24 -14.71 73.47
CA ARG A 5 -6.23 -13.24 73.37
C ARG A 5 -7.09 -12.87 72.18
N MET A 6 -8.31 -12.46 72.48
CA MET A 6 -9.12 -11.72 71.52
C MET A 6 -8.41 -10.39 71.21
N GLY A 7 -8.10 -10.19 69.93
CA GLY A 7 -7.52 -8.97 69.45
C GLY A 7 -8.49 -7.80 69.74
N GLU A 8 -7.98 -6.83 70.44
CA GLU A 8 -8.69 -5.57 70.71
C GLU A 8 -9.09 -4.87 69.43
N PRO A 9 -10.32 -4.39 69.28
CA PRO A 9 -10.70 -3.71 68.06
C PRO A 9 -9.88 -2.42 67.86
N PRO A 10 -9.46 -2.08 66.65
CA PRO A 10 -8.60 -0.92 66.40
C PRO A 10 -9.32 0.33 66.84
N ASN A 11 -8.55 1.17 67.55
CA ASN A 11 -9.00 2.42 68.13
C ASN A 11 -9.56 3.35 66.99
N PRO A 12 -10.71 4.04 67.21
CA PRO A 12 -11.32 4.90 66.21
C PRO A 12 -10.40 5.85 65.43
N PRO A 13 -9.37 6.49 66.06
CA PRO A 13 -8.44 7.32 65.34
C PRO A 13 -7.53 6.57 64.39
N GLU A 14 -7.14 5.30 64.69
CA GLU A 14 -6.34 4.51 63.79
C GLU A 14 -7.09 4.07 62.54
N LEU A 15 -8.35 3.73 62.69
CA LEU A 15 -9.22 3.38 61.52
C LEU A 15 -9.43 4.62 60.63
N ALA A 16 -9.62 5.80 61.19
CA ALA A 16 -9.75 7.04 60.45
C ALA A 16 -8.46 7.40 59.70
N GLN A 17 -7.29 7.18 60.29
CA GLN A 17 -6.00 7.38 59.62
C GLN A 17 -5.76 6.36 58.48
N ALA A 18 -6.14 5.10 58.66
CA ALA A 18 -6.04 4.09 57.63
C ALA A 18 -6.94 4.37 56.42
N ILE A 19 -8.17 4.86 56.68
CA ILE A 19 -9.09 5.26 55.63
C ILE A 19 -8.59 6.50 54.90
N ALA A 20 -8.05 7.50 55.63
CA ALA A 20 -7.44 8.68 55.03
C ALA A 20 -6.25 8.33 54.13
N ALA A 21 -5.37 7.42 54.57
CA ALA A 21 -4.23 6.93 53.75
C ALA A 21 -4.70 6.21 52.48
N MET A 22 -5.78 5.41 52.56
CA MET A 22 -6.36 4.75 51.36
C MET A 22 -6.96 5.73 50.38
N LEU A 23 -7.59 6.82 50.86
CA LEU A 23 -8.16 7.85 49.99
C LEU A 23 -7.07 8.67 49.31
N THR A 24 -5.99 9.03 50.04
CA THR A 24 -4.85 9.75 49.45
C THR A 24 -4.15 8.96 48.39
N GLY A 25 -3.97 7.64 48.57
CA GLY A 25 -3.39 6.77 47.56
C GLY A 25 -4.23 6.66 46.29
N ARG A 26 -5.56 6.79 46.40
CA ARG A 26 -6.44 6.79 45.21
C ARG A 26 -6.33 8.09 44.43
N ASP A 27 -6.12 9.22 45.09
CA ASP A 27 -5.94 10.49 44.43
C ASP A 27 -4.62 10.57 43.67
N GLU A 28 -3.53 10.05 44.25
CA GLU A 28 -2.25 9.96 43.56
C GLU A 28 -2.31 9.03 42.36
N GLN A 29 -2.99 7.88 42.47
CA GLN A 29 -3.16 6.93 41.37
C GLN A 29 -4.02 7.53 40.23
N THR A 30 -5.02 8.31 40.59
CA THR A 30 -5.87 9.03 39.62
C THR A 30 -5.09 10.17 38.95
N ALA A 31 -4.21 10.86 39.69
CA ALA A 31 -3.34 11.90 39.14
C ALA A 31 -2.33 11.32 38.15
N LEU A 32 -1.68 10.18 38.46
CA LEU A 32 -0.77 9.48 37.56
C LEU A 32 -1.49 8.98 36.28
N LEU A 33 -2.71 8.47 36.43
CA LEU A 33 -3.51 8.05 35.27
C LEU A 33 -3.88 9.25 34.39
N ARG A 34 -4.20 10.40 34.96
CA ARG A 34 -4.46 11.63 34.19
C ARG A 34 -3.21 12.13 33.49
N GLU A 35 -2.05 12.02 34.13
CA GLU A 35 -0.77 12.41 33.52
C GLU A 35 -0.37 11.48 32.38
N LEU A 36 -0.56 10.16 32.53
CA LEU A 36 -0.38 9.19 31.45
C LEU A 36 -1.32 9.42 30.27
N VAL A 37 -2.57 9.78 30.54
CA VAL A 37 -3.53 10.13 29.48
C VAL A 37 -3.15 11.45 28.80
N GLN A 38 -2.59 12.43 29.54
CA GLN A 38 -2.09 13.67 28.94
C GLN A 38 -0.78 13.47 28.17
N GLN A 39 0.11 12.58 28.61
CA GLN A 39 1.33 12.22 27.87
C GLN A 39 1.01 11.36 26.64
N GLY A 40 -0.04 10.51 26.70
CA GLY A 40 -0.58 9.82 25.53
C GLY A 40 -1.30 10.75 24.55
N ARG A 41 -1.60 11.98 24.96
CA ARG A 41 -2.14 13.09 24.17
C ARG A 41 -1.05 14.11 23.84
N ALA A 42 0.19 13.63 23.61
CA ALA A 42 1.15 14.43 22.88
C ALA A 42 0.44 14.94 21.61
N PRO A 43 0.55 16.24 21.25
CA PRO A 43 0.05 16.70 19.98
C PRO A 43 0.67 15.75 18.98
N ARG A 44 -0.17 14.93 18.32
CA ARG A 44 0.25 14.21 17.13
C ARG A 44 0.88 15.30 16.30
N PRO A 45 2.16 15.13 15.88
CA PRO A 45 2.73 16.10 14.95
C PRO A 45 1.65 16.25 13.89
N ASP A 46 1.25 17.48 13.64
CA ASP A 46 0.30 17.80 12.59
C ASP A 46 0.79 17.01 11.40
N HIS A 47 0.13 15.88 11.16
CA HIS A 47 0.22 15.29 9.85
C HIS A 47 -0.27 16.45 8.99
N HIS A 48 0.70 17.17 8.41
CA HIS A 48 0.41 18.09 7.33
C HIS A 48 -0.80 17.49 6.64
N HIS A 49 -1.84 18.26 6.44
CA HIS A 49 -3.02 17.87 5.66
C HIS A 49 -2.50 17.48 4.30
N GLN A 50 -1.85 16.31 4.28
CA GLN A 50 -1.54 15.63 3.05
C GLN A 50 -2.91 15.20 2.57
N PRO A 51 -3.39 15.76 1.45
CA PRO A 51 -4.69 15.36 0.94
C PRO A 51 -4.69 13.84 0.90
N PRO A 52 -5.81 13.19 1.25
CA PRO A 52 -5.90 11.74 1.19
C PRO A 52 -5.36 11.29 -0.15
N ALA A 53 -4.52 10.26 -0.15
CA ALA A 53 -3.92 9.73 -1.37
C ALA A 53 -5.05 9.53 -2.40
N PRO A 54 -4.88 10.02 -3.65
CA PRO A 54 -5.92 9.92 -4.67
C PRO A 54 -6.31 8.46 -4.85
N GLY A 55 -7.61 8.21 -4.82
CA GLY A 55 -8.19 6.88 -4.91
C GLY A 55 -8.56 6.48 -6.34
N TYR A 56 -9.40 5.45 -6.42
CA TYR A 56 -9.89 4.95 -7.69
C TYR A 56 -10.73 5.96 -8.50
N PRO A 57 -11.60 6.80 -7.88
CA PRO A 57 -12.35 7.81 -8.62
C PRO A 57 -11.45 8.82 -9.34
N GLU A 58 -10.41 9.31 -8.67
CA GLU A 58 -9.43 10.25 -9.24
C GLU A 58 -8.64 9.60 -10.38
N PHE A 59 -8.31 8.32 -10.24
CA PHE A 59 -7.66 7.55 -11.30
C PHE A 59 -8.57 7.42 -12.53
N LEU A 60 -9.85 7.07 -12.34
CA LEU A 60 -10.83 6.99 -13.44
C LEU A 60 -11.04 8.32 -14.14
N ALA A 61 -10.98 9.44 -13.41
CA ALA A 61 -11.10 10.78 -14.01
C ALA A 61 -9.97 11.06 -15.03
N THR A 62 -8.82 10.39 -14.91
CA THR A 62 -7.75 10.46 -15.92
C THR A 62 -8.04 9.68 -17.20
N GLN A 63 -9.16 8.98 -17.27
CA GLN A 63 -9.56 8.11 -18.39
C GLN A 63 -8.49 7.08 -18.75
N PRO A 64 -8.11 6.19 -17.80
CA PRO A 64 -7.12 5.15 -18.08
C PRO A 64 -7.67 4.15 -19.10
N PRO A 65 -6.85 3.70 -20.07
CA PRO A 65 -7.29 2.74 -21.06
C PRO A 65 -7.52 1.36 -20.43
N LEU A 66 -8.54 0.66 -20.93
CA LEU A 66 -8.77 -0.74 -20.59
C LEU A 66 -7.83 -1.64 -21.38
N PHE A 67 -7.45 -2.77 -20.79
CA PHE A 67 -6.63 -3.78 -21.43
C PHE A 67 -7.33 -5.14 -21.40
N HIS A 68 -7.63 -5.70 -22.55
CA HIS A 68 -8.25 -7.02 -22.67
C HIS A 68 -7.25 -8.11 -23.05
N LYS A 69 -6.52 -7.87 -24.11
CA LYS A 69 -5.50 -8.74 -24.69
C LYS A 69 -4.71 -7.87 -25.67
N ALA A 70 -3.43 -8.11 -25.78
CA ALA A 70 -2.65 -7.56 -26.88
C ALA A 70 -2.52 -8.60 -27.98
N ASP A 71 -2.82 -8.23 -29.19
CA ASP A 71 -2.51 -9.05 -30.37
C ASP A 71 -1.03 -8.90 -30.74
N GLU A 72 -0.45 -7.73 -30.42
CA GLU A 72 0.97 -7.46 -30.53
C GLU A 72 1.59 -7.03 -29.18
N PRO A 73 2.82 -7.47 -28.87
CA PRO A 73 3.52 -7.08 -27.63
C PRO A 73 3.74 -5.60 -27.47
N LEU A 74 3.83 -4.84 -28.58
CA LEU A 74 3.96 -3.38 -28.56
C LEU A 74 2.70 -2.69 -28.01
N GLU A 75 1.52 -3.25 -28.23
CA GLU A 75 0.27 -2.73 -27.65
C GLU A 75 0.27 -2.86 -26.13
N ALA A 76 0.77 -4.00 -25.61
CA ALA A 76 0.89 -4.21 -24.18
C ALA A 76 1.88 -3.23 -23.55
N ASP A 77 3.04 -3.00 -24.17
CA ASP A 77 4.01 -2.01 -23.68
C ASP A 77 3.46 -0.58 -23.75
N SER A 78 2.75 -0.23 -24.82
CA SER A 78 2.10 1.08 -24.98
C SER A 78 1.04 1.32 -23.89
N TRP A 79 0.21 0.31 -23.61
CA TRP A 79 -0.75 0.37 -22.53
C TRP A 79 -0.08 0.61 -21.18
N LEU A 80 0.97 -0.17 -20.87
CA LEU A 80 1.70 -0.07 -19.62
C LEU A 80 2.32 1.32 -19.42
N ARG A 81 2.92 1.89 -20.46
CA ARG A 81 3.46 3.28 -20.45
C ARG A 81 2.36 4.30 -20.25
N THR A 82 1.19 4.10 -20.87
CA THR A 82 0.05 5.01 -20.70
C THR A 82 -0.45 5.00 -19.27
N ILE A 83 -0.59 3.82 -18.65
CA ILE A 83 -0.95 3.71 -17.23
C ILE A 83 0.11 4.37 -16.33
N GLU A 84 1.38 4.14 -16.61
CA GLU A 84 2.49 4.77 -15.86
C GLU A 84 2.43 6.29 -15.95
N TYR A 85 2.16 6.84 -17.14
CA TYR A 85 1.94 8.27 -17.31
C TYR A 85 0.74 8.79 -16.50
N LYS A 86 -0.38 8.05 -16.47
CA LYS A 86 -1.56 8.43 -15.67
C LYS A 86 -1.22 8.53 -14.17
N PHE A 87 -0.30 7.70 -13.68
CA PHE A 87 0.18 7.77 -12.30
C PHE A 87 1.05 8.99 -12.00
N THR A 88 1.57 9.70 -13.01
CA THR A 88 2.29 10.96 -12.80
C THR A 88 1.37 12.15 -12.59
N LEU A 89 0.08 12.03 -12.93
CA LEU A 89 -0.90 13.12 -12.82
C LEU A 89 -1.32 13.39 -11.37
N HIS A 90 -1.17 12.41 -10.48
CA HIS A 90 -1.51 12.51 -9.07
C HIS A 90 -0.50 11.71 -8.23
N PRO A 91 -0.28 12.08 -6.96
CA PRO A 91 0.68 11.41 -6.07
C PRO A 91 0.12 10.09 -5.49
N TYR A 92 -0.04 9.05 -6.32
CA TYR A 92 -0.46 7.73 -5.87
C TYR A 92 0.63 7.01 -5.07
N ASN A 93 0.23 6.28 -4.03
CA ASN A 93 1.14 5.38 -3.33
C ASN A 93 1.50 4.19 -4.22
N ASP A 94 2.74 3.68 -4.07
CA ASP A 94 3.23 2.59 -4.92
C ASP A 94 2.42 1.28 -4.76
N GLY A 95 1.94 1.01 -3.54
CA GLY A 95 1.06 -0.13 -3.28
C GLY A 95 -0.34 -0.02 -3.91
N ASP A 96 -0.83 1.20 -4.15
CA ASP A 96 -2.15 1.43 -4.74
C ASP A 96 -2.10 1.34 -6.28
N LYS A 97 -0.98 1.73 -6.90
CA LYS A 97 -0.80 1.73 -8.36
C LYS A 97 -1.06 0.36 -8.98
N ALA A 98 -0.55 -0.71 -8.38
CA ALA A 98 -0.77 -2.08 -8.87
C ALA A 98 -2.25 -2.45 -8.86
N GLY A 99 -2.97 -2.13 -7.79
CA GLY A 99 -4.41 -2.35 -7.66
C GLY A 99 -5.22 -1.54 -8.68
N LEU A 100 -4.88 -0.26 -8.87
CA LEU A 100 -5.54 0.64 -9.83
C LEU A 100 -5.34 0.15 -11.28
N ALA A 101 -4.13 -0.26 -11.64
CA ALA A 101 -3.83 -0.83 -12.95
C ALA A 101 -4.56 -2.16 -13.18
N ALA A 102 -4.59 -3.05 -12.18
CA ALA A 102 -5.29 -4.32 -12.25
C ALA A 102 -6.79 -4.15 -12.50
N GLN A 103 -7.39 -3.08 -11.97
CA GLN A 103 -8.79 -2.76 -12.21
C GLN A 103 -9.08 -2.32 -13.66
N GLN A 104 -8.07 -2.00 -14.47
CA GLN A 104 -8.24 -1.71 -15.90
C GLN A 104 -8.14 -2.97 -16.77
N LEU A 105 -7.75 -4.10 -16.21
CA LEU A 105 -7.68 -5.37 -16.93
C LEU A 105 -9.10 -5.94 -17.15
N ARG A 106 -9.34 -6.49 -18.33
CA ARG A 106 -10.62 -7.11 -18.73
C ARG A 106 -10.36 -8.47 -19.40
N GLY A 107 -11.38 -9.31 -19.40
CA GLY A 107 -11.34 -10.60 -20.09
C GLY A 107 -10.11 -11.45 -19.74
N PRO A 108 -9.40 -11.97 -20.76
CA PRO A 108 -8.24 -12.85 -20.53
C PRO A 108 -7.13 -12.23 -19.69
N ALA A 109 -6.87 -10.92 -19.83
CA ALA A 109 -5.86 -10.23 -19.05
C ALA A 109 -6.24 -10.17 -17.57
N ARG A 110 -7.52 -9.97 -17.26
CA ARG A 110 -8.01 -9.99 -15.88
C ARG A 110 -7.89 -11.39 -15.27
N THR A 111 -8.32 -12.42 -15.99
CA THR A 111 -8.20 -13.83 -15.55
C THR A 111 -6.74 -14.20 -15.29
N TRP A 112 -5.82 -13.77 -16.16
CA TRP A 112 -4.39 -13.96 -15.94
C TRP A 112 -3.92 -13.36 -14.62
N TRP A 113 -4.29 -12.11 -14.36
CA TRP A 113 -3.88 -11.41 -13.13
C TRP A 113 -4.47 -12.06 -11.87
N GLU A 114 -5.73 -12.43 -11.90
CA GLU A 114 -6.40 -13.15 -10.81
C GLU A 114 -5.69 -14.47 -10.49
N ASN A 115 -5.32 -15.24 -11.53
CA ASN A 115 -4.55 -16.48 -11.38
C ASN A 115 -3.14 -16.20 -10.83
N HIS A 116 -2.50 -15.13 -11.28
CA HIS A 116 -1.18 -14.74 -10.78
C HIS A 116 -1.24 -14.39 -9.29
N VAL A 117 -2.19 -13.58 -8.87
CA VAL A 117 -2.39 -13.21 -7.46
C VAL A 117 -2.71 -14.43 -6.59
N ALA A 118 -3.49 -15.39 -7.10
CA ALA A 118 -3.86 -16.60 -6.38
C ALA A 118 -2.67 -17.52 -6.02
N MET A 119 -1.50 -17.34 -6.66
CA MET A 119 -0.27 -18.05 -6.31
C MET A 119 0.42 -17.51 -5.05
N PHE A 120 -0.05 -16.40 -4.50
CA PHE A 120 0.52 -15.73 -3.33
C PHE A 120 -0.47 -15.74 -2.15
N PRO A 121 -0.01 -15.53 -0.90
CA PRO A 121 -0.90 -15.38 0.25
C PRO A 121 -1.95 -14.29 0.02
N ALA A 122 -3.15 -14.47 0.59
CA ALA A 122 -4.31 -13.60 0.35
C ALA A 122 -4.11 -12.12 0.76
N ASP A 123 -3.17 -11.86 1.66
CA ASP A 123 -2.81 -10.53 2.17
C ASP A 123 -1.64 -9.89 1.41
N THR A 124 -1.14 -10.53 0.36
CA THR A 124 -0.02 -10.02 -0.44
C THR A 124 -0.41 -8.73 -1.17
N ARG A 125 0.32 -7.65 -0.88
CA ARG A 125 0.21 -6.39 -1.61
C ARG A 125 1.30 -6.29 -2.65
N PHE A 126 0.90 -6.17 -3.90
CA PHE A 126 1.82 -6.01 -5.01
C PHE A 126 2.22 -4.54 -5.17
N THR A 127 3.51 -4.30 -5.34
CA THR A 127 4.03 -3.00 -5.73
C THR A 127 3.84 -2.76 -7.22
N TRP A 128 3.92 -1.51 -7.66
CA TRP A 128 3.88 -1.18 -9.08
C TRP A 128 5.00 -1.86 -9.88
N ALA A 129 6.20 -1.98 -9.30
CA ALA A 129 7.33 -2.67 -9.92
C ALA A 129 7.04 -4.16 -10.17
N GLN A 130 6.48 -4.85 -9.17
CA GLN A 130 6.09 -6.26 -9.28
C GLN A 130 4.99 -6.47 -10.30
N PHE A 131 4.00 -5.58 -10.36
CA PHE A 131 2.95 -5.63 -11.38
C PHE A 131 3.55 -5.49 -12.78
N LYS A 132 4.42 -4.49 -13.02
CA LYS A 132 5.08 -4.28 -14.32
C LYS A 132 5.90 -5.48 -14.75
N GLU A 133 6.65 -6.07 -13.83
CA GLU A 133 7.48 -7.25 -14.10
C GLU A 133 6.62 -8.44 -14.53
N ALA A 134 5.59 -8.77 -13.76
CA ALA A 134 4.67 -9.87 -14.07
C ALA A 134 3.93 -9.63 -15.39
N PHE A 135 3.45 -8.40 -15.62
CA PHE A 135 2.74 -8.01 -16.84
C PHE A 135 3.63 -8.15 -18.07
N ARG A 136 4.88 -7.65 -18.00
CA ARG A 136 5.85 -7.77 -19.11
C ARG A 136 6.22 -9.22 -19.38
N ALA A 137 6.50 -10.01 -18.35
CA ALA A 137 6.84 -11.40 -18.50
C ALA A 137 5.75 -12.20 -19.25
N HIS A 138 4.49 -11.87 -19.01
CA HIS A 138 3.36 -12.58 -19.62
C HIS A 138 2.95 -12.02 -21.00
N HIS A 139 2.83 -10.71 -21.13
CA HIS A 139 2.28 -10.07 -22.33
C HIS A 139 3.33 -9.61 -23.34
N ILE A 140 4.61 -9.48 -22.93
CA ILE A 140 5.70 -8.94 -23.73
C ILE A 140 6.92 -9.88 -23.68
N PRO A 141 6.84 -11.09 -24.24
CA PRO A 141 7.96 -12.02 -24.24
C PRO A 141 9.21 -11.40 -24.87
N ALA A 142 10.35 -11.47 -24.20
CA ALA A 142 11.61 -10.84 -24.60
C ALA A 142 12.06 -11.23 -26.03
N GLY A 143 11.75 -12.44 -26.47
CA GLY A 143 12.06 -12.92 -27.82
C GLY A 143 11.35 -12.16 -28.92
N VAL A 144 10.15 -11.64 -28.68
CA VAL A 144 9.37 -10.88 -29.66
C VAL A 144 9.92 -9.47 -29.82
N ILE A 145 10.31 -8.82 -28.72
CA ILE A 145 10.94 -7.49 -28.76
C ILE A 145 12.25 -7.56 -29.55
N ARG A 146 13.07 -8.60 -29.29
CA ARG A 146 14.34 -8.80 -29.99
C ARG A 146 14.13 -8.98 -31.50
N ARG A 147 13.14 -9.79 -31.90
CA ARG A 147 12.79 -9.99 -33.31
C ARG A 147 12.33 -8.68 -33.97
N LYS A 148 11.44 -7.91 -33.35
CA LYS A 148 10.97 -6.62 -33.88
C LYS A 148 12.11 -5.60 -33.99
N LEU A 149 13.04 -5.59 -33.06
CA LEU A 149 14.23 -4.75 -33.13
C LEU A 149 15.11 -5.14 -34.32
N THR A 150 15.34 -6.44 -34.55
CA THR A 150 16.10 -6.95 -35.68
C THR A 150 15.43 -6.60 -37.01
N GLU A 151 14.11 -6.75 -37.14
CA GLU A 151 13.34 -6.36 -38.31
C GLU A 151 13.48 -4.84 -38.59
N PHE A 152 13.36 -4.02 -37.55
CA PHE A 152 13.52 -2.56 -37.69
C PHE A 152 14.92 -2.16 -38.14
N LEU A 153 15.98 -2.78 -37.60
CA LEU A 153 17.35 -2.54 -38.00
C LEU A 153 17.60 -3.00 -39.45
N ALA A 154 17.02 -4.11 -39.87
CA ALA A 154 17.10 -4.60 -41.25
C ALA A 154 16.44 -3.64 -42.25
N LEU A 155 15.28 -3.08 -41.90
CA LEU A 155 14.59 -2.07 -42.70
C LEU A 155 15.39 -0.78 -42.84
N LYS A 156 16.06 -0.33 -41.77
CA LYS A 156 16.95 0.84 -41.82
C LYS A 156 18.16 0.62 -42.73
N GLN A 157 18.75 -0.56 -42.72
CA GLN A 157 19.88 -0.91 -43.61
C GLN A 157 19.45 -0.99 -45.09
N GLY A 158 18.26 -1.53 -45.37
CA GLY A 158 17.72 -1.59 -46.74
C GLY A 158 17.44 -0.20 -47.34
N ASN A 159 17.01 0.78 -46.52
CA ASN A 159 16.68 2.12 -46.98
C ASN A 159 17.94 3.01 -47.23
N ASN A 160 19.06 2.69 -46.60
CA ASN A 160 20.33 3.40 -46.85
C ASN A 160 21.04 2.94 -48.12
N SER A 161 20.66 1.78 -48.68
CA SER A 161 21.27 1.27 -49.93
C SER A 161 20.70 1.93 -51.19
N VAL A 162 19.57 2.66 -51.11
CA VAL A 162 18.93 3.27 -52.28
C VAL A 162 19.45 4.71 -52.59
N LEU A 163 20.22 5.32 -51.67
CA LEU A 163 20.73 6.68 -51.86
C LEU A 163 22.17 6.73 -52.47
N GLN A 164 22.70 5.61 -52.90
CA GLN A 164 24.07 5.56 -53.50
C GLN A 164 24.09 5.40 -55.03
N TYR A 165 22.97 5.65 -55.73
CA TYR A 165 22.96 5.75 -57.18
C TYR A 165 22.41 7.08 -57.65
N SER A 166 23.27 8.08 -57.65
CA SER A 166 23.17 9.27 -58.47
C SER A 166 24.57 9.83 -58.75
#